data_f07291bc18bb8abe1cba2d8754d56665
#
_entry.id   f07291bc18bb8abe1cba2d8754d56665
#
_cell.length_a   1.000
_cell.length_b   1.000
_cell.length_c   1.000
_cell.angle_alpha   90.00
_cell.angle_beta   90.00
_cell.angle_gamma   90.00
#
_symmetry.space_group_name_H-M   'P 1'
#
loop_
_entity.id
_entity.type
_entity.pdbx_description
1 polymer ?
#
loop_
_entity_poly.entity_id
_entity_poly.type
_entity_poly.pdbx_seq_one_letter_code
_entity_poly.pdbx_strand_id
1 'polypeptide(L)'
;MLCLSAFAGVASVAEQKRQNPLKVLMIGNSFSVQMVTAMPPVAKDLDLGLDICSMYIAGCSLRRHWENICAPTTTPYNVTRCIDGIAAKAFSGNIPEVLTSEKWDVVTIQQASYLSWRDETYNPWGGNLVKYIREMLPSAKILVHETWSYTPWDKRLSDWKIDQDEMHKRLCLAYSDFAKQYGFDIIPTGTAVQLFRKRLPVKYAANSLGGDVVGSARFIEKD
;
A
#
# COMPACT_ATOMS: atom_id res chain seq x y z
N MET A 1 40.26 -0.66 43.73
CA MET A 1 40.89 -0.49 42.39
C MET A 1 39.85 -0.80 41.35
N LEU A 2 39.55 0.21 40.57
CA LEU A 2 38.47 0.30 39.63
C LEU A 2 38.55 -0.73 38.52
N CYS A 3 37.41 -1.21 38.04
CA CYS A 3 37.21 -1.60 36.65
C CYS A 3 35.96 -0.89 36.12
N LEU A 4 36.22 0.29 35.59
CA LEU A 4 35.41 0.91 34.56
C LEU A 4 35.86 0.34 33.22
N SER A 5 34.99 -0.32 32.49
CA SER A 5 35.00 -0.39 31.03
C SER A 5 33.94 -1.35 30.55
N ALA A 6 32.92 -0.89 29.94
CA ALA A 6 32.59 -1.01 28.52
C ALA A 6 31.13 -0.61 28.29
N PHE A 7 30.86 0.68 28.32
CA PHE A 7 29.77 1.23 27.52
C PHE A 7 30.38 1.76 26.22
N ALA A 8 30.69 0.87 25.32
CA ALA A 8 31.07 1.22 23.97
C ALA A 8 30.28 0.32 23.01
N GLY A 9 29.38 0.91 22.28
CA GLY A 9 28.85 0.24 21.10
C GLY A 9 27.33 0.24 20.93
N VAL A 10 26.60 1.29 21.35
CA VAL A 10 25.48 1.68 20.52
C VAL A 10 26.08 2.52 19.40
N ALA A 11 26.65 1.80 18.41
CA ALA A 11 26.95 2.42 17.15
C ALA A 11 25.65 3.00 16.65
N SER A 12 25.58 4.33 16.61
CA SER A 12 24.64 5.05 15.80
C SER A 12 24.72 4.41 14.42
N VAL A 13 23.66 3.75 14.00
CA VAL A 13 23.41 3.57 12.57
C VAL A 13 23.23 5.00 12.09
N ALA A 14 24.35 5.67 11.80
CA ALA A 14 24.34 6.91 11.08
C ALA A 14 23.61 6.58 9.80
N GLU A 15 22.42 7.09 9.69
CA GLU A 15 21.53 6.95 8.55
C GLU A 15 22.31 7.44 7.34
N GLN A 16 22.82 6.47 6.56
CA GLN A 16 23.60 6.78 5.39
C GLN A 16 22.59 7.39 4.41
N LYS A 17 22.60 8.72 4.34
CA LYS A 17 21.73 9.50 3.43
C LYS A 17 21.79 8.82 2.07
N ARG A 18 20.70 8.28 1.58
CA ARG A 18 20.66 7.65 0.27
C ARG A 18 21.04 8.69 -0.77
N GLN A 19 22.09 8.45 -1.51
CA GLN A 19 22.52 9.35 -2.61
C GLN A 19 21.46 9.42 -3.74
N ASN A 20 20.60 8.39 -3.84
CA ASN A 20 19.53 8.31 -4.82
C ASN A 20 18.17 8.09 -4.13
N PRO A 21 17.10 8.66 -4.64
CA PRO A 21 15.76 8.45 -4.09
C PRO A 21 15.36 6.97 -4.07
N LEU A 22 14.63 6.54 -3.05
CA LEU A 22 14.01 5.22 -2.97
C LEU A 22 12.94 5.11 -4.05
N LYS A 23 13.11 4.19 -4.99
CA LYS A 23 12.16 3.97 -6.10
C LYS A 23 11.10 2.95 -5.71
N VAL A 24 9.86 3.40 -5.59
CA VAL A 24 8.71 2.60 -5.17
C VAL A 24 7.68 2.52 -6.27
N LEU A 25 7.36 1.31 -6.72
CA LEU A 25 6.25 1.05 -7.63
C LEU A 25 5.09 0.44 -6.88
N MET A 26 3.91 1.04 -6.97
CA MET A 26 2.68 0.55 -6.34
C MET A 26 1.75 -0.02 -7.41
N ILE A 27 1.58 -1.36 -7.44
CA ILE A 27 0.60 -2.03 -8.29
C ILE A 27 -0.69 -2.19 -7.48
N GLY A 28 -1.69 -1.32 -7.74
CA GLY A 28 -2.84 -1.26 -6.85
C GLY A 28 -4.10 -0.62 -7.45
N ASN A 29 -4.84 0.01 -6.58
CA ASN A 29 -6.15 0.61 -6.87
C ASN A 29 -6.32 1.92 -6.09
N SER A 30 -7.57 2.34 -5.80
CA SER A 30 -7.85 3.60 -5.09
C SER A 30 -7.20 3.71 -3.72
N PHE A 31 -6.82 2.59 -3.08
CA PHE A 31 -6.16 2.60 -1.78
C PHE A 31 -4.67 2.97 -1.88
N SER A 32 -4.02 2.74 -3.01
CA SER A 32 -2.60 3.08 -3.21
C SER A 32 -2.37 4.42 -3.90
N VAL A 33 -3.30 4.88 -4.75
CA VAL A 33 -3.09 6.10 -5.54
C VAL A 33 -2.86 7.34 -4.67
N GLN A 34 -3.47 7.40 -3.50
CA GLN A 34 -3.31 8.52 -2.57
C GLN A 34 -1.89 8.60 -1.98
N MET A 35 -1.16 7.49 -1.95
CA MET A 35 0.21 7.46 -1.43
C MET A 35 1.17 8.31 -2.26
N VAL A 36 0.91 8.47 -3.56
CA VAL A 36 1.73 9.32 -4.45
C VAL A 36 1.73 10.79 -4.03
N THR A 37 0.68 11.24 -3.36
CA THR A 37 0.57 12.62 -2.85
C THR A 37 0.85 12.72 -1.35
N ALA A 38 0.57 11.66 -0.58
CA ALA A 38 0.71 11.68 0.87
C ALA A 38 2.14 11.37 1.35
N MET A 39 2.85 10.48 0.66
CA MET A 39 4.18 10.06 1.09
C MET A 39 5.32 11.07 0.85
N PRO A 40 5.34 11.84 -0.26
CA PRO A 40 6.45 12.75 -0.53
C PRO A 40 6.69 13.83 0.54
N PRO A 41 5.66 14.49 1.11
CA PRO A 41 5.87 15.42 2.24
C PRO A 41 6.50 14.72 3.44
N VAL A 42 6.05 13.52 3.80
CA VAL A 42 6.60 12.76 4.93
C VAL A 42 8.05 12.37 4.67
N ALA A 43 8.37 11.91 3.45
CA ALA A 43 9.72 11.57 3.06
C ALA A 43 10.65 12.80 3.14
N LYS A 44 10.16 13.95 2.70
CA LYS A 44 10.89 15.23 2.79
C LYS A 44 11.18 15.64 4.24
N ASP A 45 10.20 15.51 5.13
CA ASP A 45 10.35 15.83 6.56
C ASP A 45 11.38 14.92 7.25
N LEU A 46 11.55 13.69 6.71
CA LEU A 46 12.53 12.71 7.18
C LEU A 46 13.87 12.80 6.43
N ASP A 47 14.07 13.79 5.56
CA ASP A 47 15.26 13.94 4.69
C ASP A 47 15.53 12.68 3.82
N LEU A 48 14.45 12.04 3.36
CA LEU A 48 14.51 10.87 2.49
C LEU A 48 14.12 11.23 1.07
N GLY A 49 14.99 10.92 0.10
CA GLY A 49 14.61 10.98 -1.32
C GLY A 49 13.58 9.89 -1.65
N LEU A 50 12.51 10.25 -2.35
CA LEU A 50 11.43 9.33 -2.72
C LEU A 50 10.97 9.54 -4.15
N ASP A 51 11.04 8.48 -4.95
CA ASP A 51 10.44 8.36 -6.28
C ASP A 51 9.31 7.33 -6.20
N ILE A 52 8.08 7.78 -6.09
CA ILE A 52 6.92 6.93 -5.93
C ILE A 52 6.03 6.95 -7.17
N CYS A 53 5.70 5.77 -7.67
CA CYS A 53 4.87 5.56 -8.86
C CYS A 53 3.69 4.66 -8.50
N SER A 54 2.47 5.03 -8.89
CA SER A 54 1.27 4.22 -8.71
C SER A 54 0.67 3.84 -10.05
N MET A 55 0.41 2.56 -10.23
CA MET A 55 -0.38 1.99 -11.32
C MET A 55 -1.81 1.79 -10.82
N TYR A 56 -2.74 2.58 -11.32
CA TYR A 56 -4.10 2.64 -10.82
C TYR A 56 -5.13 2.18 -11.86
N ILE A 57 -5.97 1.23 -11.43
CA ILE A 57 -7.30 0.95 -11.99
C ILE A 57 -8.27 0.86 -10.81
N ALA A 58 -9.45 1.49 -10.91
CA ALA A 58 -10.45 1.46 -9.84
C ALA A 58 -10.88 0.04 -9.50
N GLY A 59 -10.82 -0.33 -8.20
CA GLY A 59 -11.21 -1.64 -7.71
C GLY A 59 -10.43 -2.81 -8.33
N CYS A 60 -9.21 -2.59 -8.82
CA CYS A 60 -8.40 -3.63 -9.43
C CYS A 60 -8.00 -4.68 -8.37
N SER A 61 -8.37 -5.93 -8.61
CA SER A 61 -8.03 -7.06 -7.77
C SER A 61 -6.73 -7.74 -8.23
N LEU A 62 -6.13 -8.57 -7.38
CA LEU A 62 -4.97 -9.40 -7.75
C LEU A 62 -5.25 -10.23 -9.00
N ARG A 63 -6.47 -10.79 -9.11
CA ARG A 63 -6.91 -11.49 -10.32
C ARG A 63 -6.86 -10.60 -11.55
N ARG A 64 -7.44 -9.41 -11.49
CA ARG A 64 -7.47 -8.49 -12.63
C ARG A 64 -6.07 -7.97 -13.01
N HIS A 65 -5.18 -7.74 -12.02
CA HIS A 65 -3.78 -7.43 -12.30
C HIS A 65 -3.11 -8.53 -13.11
N TRP A 66 -3.30 -9.80 -12.71
CA TRP A 66 -2.76 -10.94 -13.42
C TRP A 66 -3.36 -11.10 -14.83
N GLU A 67 -4.67 -11.00 -14.95
CA GLU A 67 -5.36 -11.06 -16.25
C GLU A 67 -4.87 -9.99 -17.22
N ASN A 68 -4.60 -8.76 -16.71
CA ASN A 68 -4.05 -7.64 -17.51
C ASN A 68 -2.61 -7.91 -18.00
N ILE A 69 -1.85 -8.76 -17.32
CA ILE A 69 -0.53 -9.19 -17.79
C ILE A 69 -0.68 -10.25 -18.90
N CYS A 70 -1.56 -11.23 -18.70
CA CYS A 70 -1.75 -12.34 -19.62
C CYS A 70 -2.41 -11.93 -20.95
N ALA A 71 -3.33 -10.98 -20.88
CA ALA A 71 -4.05 -10.44 -22.03
C ALA A 71 -4.07 -8.92 -21.94
N PRO A 72 -3.29 -8.22 -22.78
CA PRO A 72 -3.30 -6.77 -22.81
C PRO A 72 -4.73 -6.25 -22.96
N THR A 73 -5.23 -5.61 -21.93
CA THR A 73 -6.61 -5.15 -21.91
C THR A 73 -6.75 -3.82 -22.60
N THR A 74 -7.97 -3.54 -23.07
CA THR A 74 -8.36 -2.23 -23.59
C THR A 74 -8.39 -1.13 -22.52
N THR A 75 -8.24 -1.50 -21.23
CA THR A 75 -8.23 -0.56 -20.11
C THR A 75 -6.82 -0.44 -19.54
N PRO A 76 -6.03 0.54 -19.97
CA PRO A 76 -4.70 0.78 -19.44
C PRO A 76 -4.76 1.27 -17.99
N TYR A 77 -3.65 1.11 -17.28
CA TYR A 77 -3.49 1.75 -15.97
C TYR A 77 -3.31 3.25 -16.13
N ASN A 78 -3.94 4.02 -15.25
CA ASN A 78 -3.53 5.39 -15.03
C ASN A 78 -2.27 5.36 -14.15
N VAL A 79 -1.15 5.80 -14.71
CA VAL A 79 0.14 5.80 -14.02
C VAL A 79 0.44 7.22 -13.56
N THR A 80 0.60 7.38 -12.24
CA THR A 80 0.99 8.64 -11.62
C THR A 80 2.32 8.47 -10.90
N ARG A 81 3.21 9.46 -10.99
CA ARG A 81 4.54 9.42 -10.37
C ARG A 81 4.84 10.74 -9.70
N CYS A 82 5.54 10.68 -8.59
CA CYS A 82 6.04 11.86 -7.88
C CYS A 82 7.49 11.59 -7.47
N ILE A 83 8.39 12.49 -7.85
CA ILE A 83 9.83 12.39 -7.55
C ILE A 83 10.18 13.56 -6.64
N ASP A 84 10.61 13.26 -5.41
CA ASP A 84 10.98 14.27 -4.39
C ASP A 84 9.93 15.38 -4.22
N GLY A 85 8.65 15.01 -4.26
CA GLY A 85 7.53 15.94 -4.11
C GLY A 85 7.09 16.63 -5.40
N ILE A 86 7.75 16.38 -6.52
CA ILE A 86 7.40 16.94 -7.83
C ILE A 86 6.57 15.92 -8.61
N ALA A 87 5.31 16.25 -8.85
CA ALA A 87 4.43 15.39 -9.64
C ALA A 87 4.84 15.37 -11.12
N ALA A 88 5.04 14.17 -11.66
CA ALA A 88 5.21 13.98 -13.09
C ALA A 88 3.85 13.97 -13.81
N LYS A 89 3.86 14.23 -15.12
CA LYS A 89 2.65 14.11 -15.94
C LYS A 89 2.15 12.66 -15.91
N ALA A 90 0.88 12.47 -15.57
CA ALA A 90 0.23 11.17 -15.61
C ALA A 90 0.17 10.63 -17.06
N PHE A 91 0.30 9.32 -17.20
CA PHE A 91 0.23 8.64 -18.48
C PHE A 91 -0.52 7.31 -18.37
N SER A 92 -0.86 6.72 -19.50
CA SER A 92 -1.45 5.38 -19.57
C SER A 92 -0.37 4.34 -19.85
N GLY A 93 -0.39 3.22 -19.14
CA GLY A 93 0.61 2.15 -19.30
C GLY A 93 0.08 0.78 -18.90
N ASN A 94 0.87 -0.25 -19.13
CA ASN A 94 0.62 -1.61 -18.65
C ASN A 94 1.70 -2.07 -17.67
N ILE A 95 1.47 -3.17 -16.94
CA ILE A 95 2.40 -3.66 -15.92
C ILE A 95 3.77 -4.00 -16.52
N PRO A 96 3.92 -4.76 -17.62
CA PRO A 96 5.21 -5.06 -18.21
C PRO A 96 6.05 -3.81 -18.53
N GLU A 97 5.43 -2.82 -19.18
CA GLU A 97 6.11 -1.57 -19.55
C GLU A 97 6.61 -0.80 -18.33
N VAL A 98 5.76 -0.62 -17.31
CA VAL A 98 6.11 0.15 -16.13
C VAL A 98 7.12 -0.60 -15.24
N LEU A 99 7.01 -1.92 -15.12
CA LEU A 99 8.00 -2.73 -14.40
C LEU A 99 9.40 -2.58 -15.00
N THR A 100 9.52 -2.54 -16.33
CA THR A 100 10.82 -2.47 -17.02
C THR A 100 11.33 -1.05 -17.21
N SER A 101 10.54 -0.03 -16.94
CA SER A 101 10.91 1.37 -17.15
C SER A 101 12.01 1.89 -16.21
N GLU A 102 12.18 1.24 -15.07
CA GLU A 102 13.10 1.66 -14.01
C GLU A 102 13.67 0.46 -13.23
N LYS A 103 14.75 0.69 -12.51
CA LYS A 103 15.23 -0.22 -11.46
C LYS A 103 14.49 0.10 -10.16
N TRP A 104 13.33 -0.47 -9.99
CA TRP A 104 12.54 -0.29 -8.78
C TRP A 104 13.22 -0.95 -7.58
N ASP A 105 13.34 -0.24 -6.46
CA ASP A 105 13.85 -0.81 -5.20
C ASP A 105 12.76 -1.60 -4.48
N VAL A 106 11.53 -1.10 -4.55
CA VAL A 106 10.37 -1.70 -3.88
C VAL A 106 9.20 -1.78 -4.84
N VAL A 107 8.50 -2.91 -4.84
CA VAL A 107 7.19 -3.07 -5.49
C VAL A 107 6.16 -3.39 -4.42
N THR A 108 5.06 -2.65 -4.36
CA THR A 108 3.95 -3.01 -3.48
C THR A 108 2.80 -3.60 -4.26
N ILE A 109 2.16 -4.61 -3.69
CA ILE A 109 0.94 -5.23 -4.22
C ILE A 109 -0.15 -5.21 -3.14
N GLN A 110 -1.40 -5.17 -3.56
CA GLN A 110 -2.55 -5.17 -2.67
C GLN A 110 -3.77 -5.82 -3.31
N GLN A 111 -4.69 -6.32 -2.49
CA GLN A 111 -5.98 -6.80 -2.97
C GLN A 111 -6.97 -5.64 -3.12
N ALA A 112 -8.00 -5.81 -3.94
CA ALA A 112 -9.12 -4.87 -3.98
C ALA A 112 -9.86 -4.88 -2.63
N SER A 113 -10.26 -3.70 -2.15
CA SER A 113 -10.82 -3.54 -0.81
C SER A 113 -12.05 -4.43 -0.53
N TYR A 114 -12.92 -4.63 -1.53
CA TYR A 114 -14.10 -5.49 -1.41
C TYR A 114 -13.79 -7.00 -1.38
N LEU A 115 -12.55 -7.39 -1.72
CA LEU A 115 -12.04 -8.77 -1.67
C LEU A 115 -10.97 -8.96 -0.60
N SER A 116 -10.45 -7.89 0.01
CA SER A 116 -9.28 -7.93 0.88
C SER A 116 -9.47 -8.79 2.14
N TRP A 117 -10.71 -8.99 2.58
CA TRP A 117 -11.08 -9.81 3.72
C TRP A 117 -11.40 -11.28 3.37
N ARG A 118 -11.24 -11.65 2.08
CA ARG A 118 -11.52 -12.98 1.53
C ARG A 118 -10.23 -13.63 1.09
N ASP A 119 -9.65 -14.47 1.94
CA ASP A 119 -8.38 -15.16 1.71
C ASP A 119 -8.38 -16.01 0.43
N GLU A 120 -9.49 -16.64 0.11
CA GLU A 120 -9.66 -17.46 -1.10
C GLU A 120 -9.46 -16.68 -2.41
N THR A 121 -9.50 -15.34 -2.36
CA THR A 121 -9.35 -14.48 -3.54
C THR A 121 -7.90 -14.08 -3.85
N TYR A 122 -6.95 -14.43 -2.97
CA TYR A 122 -5.55 -14.05 -3.14
C TYR A 122 -4.82 -14.98 -4.11
N ASN A 123 -5.02 -16.28 -3.98
CA ASN A 123 -4.41 -17.28 -4.86
C ASN A 123 -5.43 -17.90 -5.82
N PRO A 124 -4.98 -18.33 -7.03
CA PRO A 124 -3.58 -18.37 -7.52
C PRO A 124 -3.07 -17.03 -8.07
N TRP A 125 -3.92 -16.02 -8.18
CA TRP A 125 -3.67 -14.79 -8.93
C TRP A 125 -2.53 -13.95 -8.33
N GLY A 126 -2.55 -13.76 -7.01
CA GLY A 126 -1.49 -13.07 -6.29
C GLY A 126 -0.16 -13.79 -6.43
N GLY A 127 -0.15 -15.12 -6.32
CA GLY A 127 1.04 -15.93 -6.52
C GLY A 127 1.65 -15.81 -7.91
N ASN A 128 0.80 -15.82 -8.94
CA ASN A 128 1.21 -15.62 -10.33
C ASN A 128 1.81 -14.23 -10.54
N LEU A 129 1.17 -13.19 -9.99
CA LEU A 129 1.68 -11.81 -10.03
C LEU A 129 3.04 -11.69 -9.34
N VAL A 130 3.19 -12.29 -8.16
CA VAL A 130 4.45 -12.33 -7.40
C VAL A 130 5.56 -12.99 -8.21
N LYS A 131 5.27 -14.15 -8.81
CA LYS A 131 6.24 -14.86 -9.66
C LYS A 131 6.70 -13.97 -10.81
N TYR A 132 5.77 -13.36 -11.51
CA TYR A 132 6.06 -12.47 -12.62
C TYR A 132 6.92 -11.26 -12.20
N ILE A 133 6.58 -10.59 -11.09
CA ILE A 133 7.38 -9.47 -10.58
C ILE A 133 8.80 -9.91 -10.23
N ARG A 134 8.99 -11.07 -9.60
CA ARG A 134 10.31 -11.60 -9.25
C ARG A 134 11.15 -11.94 -10.48
N GLU A 135 10.52 -12.42 -11.55
CA GLU A 135 11.21 -12.71 -12.82
C GLU A 135 11.67 -11.41 -13.50
N MET A 136 10.83 -10.37 -13.50
CA MET A 136 11.12 -9.09 -14.14
C MET A 136 12.05 -8.19 -13.31
N LEU A 137 11.96 -8.26 -11.99
CA LEU A 137 12.68 -7.41 -11.03
C LEU A 137 13.28 -8.25 -9.89
N PRO A 138 14.29 -9.08 -10.15
CA PRO A 138 14.83 -10.02 -9.16
C PRO A 138 15.46 -9.33 -7.94
N SER A 139 15.87 -8.06 -8.05
CA SER A 139 16.48 -7.29 -6.96
C SER A 139 15.49 -6.43 -6.19
N ALA A 140 14.25 -6.27 -6.66
CA ALA A 140 13.26 -5.45 -5.97
C ALA A 140 12.69 -6.17 -4.75
N LYS A 141 12.53 -5.45 -3.64
CA LYS A 141 11.79 -5.94 -2.49
C LYS A 141 10.29 -5.86 -2.76
N ILE A 142 9.58 -6.97 -2.62
CA ILE A 142 8.12 -6.97 -2.72
C ILE A 142 7.55 -6.80 -1.32
N LEU A 143 6.61 -5.85 -1.16
CA LEU A 143 5.85 -5.61 0.06
C LEU A 143 4.35 -5.77 -0.22
N VAL A 144 3.62 -6.16 0.80
CA VAL A 144 2.16 -6.23 0.73
C VAL A 144 1.57 -5.00 1.41
N HIS A 145 0.77 -4.22 0.69
CA HIS A 145 0.10 -3.04 1.22
C HIS A 145 -1.28 -3.43 1.76
N GLU A 146 -1.40 -3.51 3.08
CA GLU A 146 -2.65 -3.82 3.76
C GLU A 146 -3.66 -2.69 3.56
N THR A 147 -4.82 -2.99 2.97
CA THR A 147 -5.93 -2.06 2.87
C THR A 147 -6.68 -1.98 4.20
N TRP A 148 -7.63 -1.05 4.33
CA TRP A 148 -8.44 -0.90 5.54
C TRP A 148 -9.88 -1.33 5.35
N SER A 149 -10.55 -1.71 6.45
CA SER A 149 -11.96 -2.06 6.46
C SER A 149 -12.84 -0.85 6.12
N TYR A 150 -14.02 -1.12 5.60
CA TYR A 150 -15.00 -0.06 5.32
C TYR A 150 -15.50 0.59 6.60
N THR A 151 -16.21 1.70 6.48
CA THR A 151 -16.82 2.39 7.60
C THR A 151 -17.98 1.58 8.19
N PRO A 152 -18.29 1.72 9.48
CA PRO A 152 -19.36 0.92 10.11
C PRO A 152 -20.74 1.03 9.46
N TRP A 153 -20.99 2.13 8.74
CA TRP A 153 -22.26 2.41 8.05
C TRP A 153 -22.24 2.11 6.55
N ASP A 154 -21.16 1.48 6.06
CA ASP A 154 -21.09 1.08 4.66
C ASP A 154 -22.07 -0.08 4.40
N LYS A 155 -23.00 0.14 3.46
CA LYS A 155 -24.03 -0.84 3.13
C LYS A 155 -23.49 -2.21 2.76
N ARG A 156 -22.31 -2.28 2.18
CA ARG A 156 -21.67 -3.55 1.80
C ARG A 156 -21.43 -4.47 2.99
N LEU A 157 -21.12 -3.93 4.17
CA LEU A 157 -20.94 -4.73 5.37
C LEU A 157 -22.24 -5.45 5.75
N SER A 158 -23.36 -4.74 5.70
CA SER A 158 -24.68 -5.33 5.94
C SER A 158 -25.06 -6.38 4.89
N ASP A 159 -24.78 -6.09 3.60
CA ASP A 159 -25.04 -7.04 2.50
C ASP A 159 -24.20 -8.32 2.67
N TRP A 160 -22.98 -8.22 3.20
CA TRP A 160 -22.09 -9.35 3.49
C TRP A 160 -22.34 -10.00 4.85
N LYS A 161 -23.22 -9.46 5.68
CA LYS A 161 -23.54 -9.93 7.04
C LYS A 161 -22.31 -9.98 7.95
N ILE A 162 -21.45 -8.99 7.84
CA ILE A 162 -20.29 -8.75 8.72
C ILE A 162 -20.32 -7.31 9.19
N ASP A 163 -19.61 -7.03 10.27
CA ASP A 163 -19.35 -5.67 10.72
C ASP A 163 -17.94 -5.20 10.34
N GLN A 164 -17.60 -3.97 10.71
CA GLN A 164 -16.30 -3.39 10.43
C GLN A 164 -15.15 -4.13 11.12
N ASP A 165 -15.32 -4.51 12.38
CA ASP A 165 -14.28 -5.20 13.16
C ASP A 165 -14.02 -6.60 12.59
N GLU A 166 -15.06 -7.31 12.18
CA GLU A 166 -14.91 -8.62 11.52
C GLU A 166 -14.24 -8.47 10.15
N MET A 167 -14.62 -7.46 9.35
CA MET A 167 -13.92 -7.19 8.10
C MET A 167 -12.44 -6.90 8.35
N HIS A 168 -12.11 -6.05 9.34
CA HIS A 168 -10.73 -5.74 9.69
C HIS A 168 -9.96 -6.98 10.12
N LYS A 169 -10.53 -7.78 11.03
CA LYS A 169 -9.92 -9.03 11.49
C LYS A 169 -9.58 -9.97 10.34
N ARG A 170 -10.55 -10.20 9.44
CA ARG A 170 -10.36 -11.11 8.29
C ARG A 170 -9.34 -10.58 7.30
N LEU A 171 -9.35 -9.28 6.99
CA LEU A 171 -8.36 -8.73 6.08
C LEU A 171 -6.94 -8.81 6.63
N CYS A 172 -6.74 -8.55 7.94
CA CYS A 172 -5.42 -8.71 8.56
C CYS A 172 -4.93 -10.16 8.47
N LEU A 173 -5.81 -11.15 8.68
CA LEU A 173 -5.46 -12.57 8.54
C LEU A 173 -5.09 -12.89 7.09
N ALA A 174 -5.93 -12.50 6.11
CA ALA A 174 -5.69 -12.78 4.70
C ALA A 174 -4.36 -12.18 4.20
N TYR A 175 -4.07 -10.92 4.58
CA TYR A 175 -2.79 -10.28 4.26
C TYR A 175 -1.61 -10.96 4.97
N SER A 176 -1.77 -11.33 6.24
CA SER A 176 -0.73 -12.02 7.01
C SER A 176 -0.40 -13.39 6.40
N ASP A 177 -1.40 -14.17 6.03
CA ASP A 177 -1.20 -15.51 5.47
C ASP A 177 -0.58 -15.43 4.07
N PHE A 178 -1.04 -14.50 3.25
CA PHE A 178 -0.44 -14.23 1.94
C PHE A 178 1.02 -13.77 2.08
N ALA A 179 1.30 -12.83 2.97
CA ALA A 179 2.65 -12.34 3.21
C ALA A 179 3.59 -13.45 3.71
N LYS A 180 3.14 -14.27 4.66
CA LYS A 180 3.90 -15.44 5.16
C LYS A 180 4.20 -16.45 4.07
N GLN A 181 3.22 -16.75 3.22
CA GLN A 181 3.37 -17.71 2.12
C GLN A 181 4.52 -17.36 1.18
N TYR A 182 4.74 -16.07 0.93
CA TYR A 182 5.75 -15.58 -0.01
C TYR A 182 6.97 -14.94 0.65
N GLY A 183 7.02 -14.83 1.98
CA GLY A 183 8.11 -14.22 2.73
C GLY A 183 8.17 -12.69 2.60
N PHE A 184 7.01 -12.02 2.63
CA PHE A 184 6.91 -10.57 2.50
C PHE A 184 6.72 -9.87 3.84
N ASP A 185 7.20 -8.63 3.91
CA ASP A 185 6.78 -7.68 4.94
C ASP A 185 5.46 -7.00 4.52
N ILE A 186 4.70 -6.58 5.52
CA ILE A 186 3.41 -5.89 5.35
C ILE A 186 3.59 -4.41 5.66
N ILE A 187 3.04 -3.54 4.82
CA ILE A 187 2.79 -2.14 5.17
C ILE A 187 1.42 -2.11 5.86
N PRO A 188 1.35 -1.97 7.18
CA PRO A 188 0.13 -2.22 7.97
C PRO A 188 -0.81 -1.01 7.99
N THR A 189 -1.17 -0.47 6.83
CA THR A 189 -2.00 0.75 6.72
C THR A 189 -3.39 0.52 7.29
N GLY A 190 -4.01 -0.63 7.01
CA GLY A 190 -5.33 -0.96 7.55
C GLY A 190 -5.34 -1.08 9.06
N THR A 191 -4.31 -1.71 9.63
CA THR A 191 -4.12 -1.77 11.08
C THR A 191 -3.93 -0.38 11.68
N ALA A 192 -3.12 0.49 11.06
CA ALA A 192 -2.92 1.86 11.52
C ALA A 192 -4.24 2.66 11.50
N VAL A 193 -5.01 2.57 10.41
CA VAL A 193 -6.34 3.20 10.29
C VAL A 193 -7.28 2.71 11.39
N GLN A 194 -7.31 1.40 11.68
CA GLN A 194 -8.19 0.85 12.72
C GLN A 194 -7.78 1.30 14.13
N LEU A 195 -6.49 1.34 14.42
CA LEU A 195 -5.98 1.88 15.69
C LEU A 195 -6.34 3.35 15.87
N PHE A 196 -6.23 4.12 14.78
CA PHE A 196 -6.61 5.52 14.78
C PHE A 196 -8.11 5.71 15.06
N ARG A 197 -8.99 4.96 14.37
CA ARG A 197 -10.44 4.96 14.60
C ARG A 197 -10.81 4.66 16.05
N LYS A 198 -10.10 3.73 16.70
CA LYS A 198 -10.37 3.33 18.10
C LYS A 198 -9.86 4.33 19.14
N ARG A 199 -8.81 5.11 18.83
CA ARG A 199 -8.13 5.98 19.81
C ARG A 199 -8.59 7.43 19.79
N LEU A 200 -9.02 7.93 18.65
CA LEU A 200 -9.42 9.32 18.53
C LEU A 200 -10.93 9.46 18.75
N PRO A 201 -11.37 10.37 19.62
CA PRO A 201 -12.77 10.73 19.80
C PRO A 201 -13.26 11.60 18.61
N VAL A 202 -12.92 11.19 17.39
CA VAL A 202 -13.31 11.89 16.17
C VAL A 202 -14.74 11.55 15.85
N LYS A 203 -15.61 12.54 15.75
CA LYS A 203 -16.91 12.36 15.10
C LYS A 203 -16.66 12.28 13.60
N TYR A 204 -16.83 11.12 13.05
CA TYR A 204 -16.75 10.93 11.62
C TYR A 204 -17.90 11.65 10.95
N ALA A 205 -17.61 12.58 10.04
CA ALA A 205 -18.60 13.08 9.12
C ALA A 205 -18.54 12.21 7.86
N ALA A 206 -19.66 11.58 7.51
CA ALA A 206 -19.81 10.94 6.23
C ALA A 206 -19.64 12.02 5.14
N ASN A 207 -18.72 11.80 4.20
CA ASN A 207 -18.66 12.63 3.00
C ASN A 207 -19.77 12.18 2.02
N SER A 208 -19.97 12.96 0.97
CA SER A 208 -20.97 12.69 -0.07
C SER A 208 -20.78 11.36 -0.81
N LEU A 209 -19.64 10.69 -0.60
CA LEU A 209 -19.30 9.39 -1.18
C LEU A 209 -19.40 8.24 -0.17
N GLY A 210 -19.86 8.51 1.06
CA GLY A 210 -20.01 7.51 2.11
C GLY A 210 -18.69 7.05 2.75
N GLY A 211 -17.58 7.75 2.50
CA GLY A 211 -16.30 7.50 3.17
C GLY A 211 -16.21 8.16 4.53
N ASP A 212 -15.43 7.60 5.45
CA ASP A 212 -15.07 8.29 6.67
C ASP A 212 -13.90 9.25 6.47
N VAL A 213 -13.75 10.21 7.40
CA VAL A 213 -12.69 11.22 7.32
C VAL A 213 -11.30 10.61 7.42
N VAL A 214 -11.15 9.49 8.12
CA VAL A 214 -9.86 8.78 8.24
C VAL A 214 -9.49 8.14 6.90
N GLY A 215 -10.46 7.49 6.26
CA GLY A 215 -10.25 6.87 4.95
C GLY A 215 -10.05 7.89 3.82
N SER A 216 -10.56 9.11 3.97
CA SER A 216 -10.41 10.19 2.99
C SER A 216 -9.28 11.19 3.32
N ALA A 217 -8.49 10.92 4.36
CA ALA A 217 -7.44 11.82 4.86
C ALA A 217 -7.93 13.24 5.21
N ARG A 218 -9.20 13.39 5.53
CA ARG A 218 -9.79 14.66 5.97
C ARG A 218 -10.18 14.55 7.43
N PHE A 219 -9.51 15.30 8.28
CA PHE A 219 -9.84 15.49 9.68
C PHE A 219 -10.62 16.78 9.83
N ILE A 220 -11.77 16.70 10.51
CA ILE A 220 -12.48 17.88 10.97
C ILE A 220 -12.08 18.04 12.43
N GLU A 221 -11.18 18.97 12.73
CA GLU A 221 -11.00 19.45 14.09
C GLU A 221 -12.32 20.07 14.55
N LYS A 222 -12.73 19.74 15.76
CA LYS A 222 -13.81 20.44 16.41
C LYS A 222 -13.20 21.55 17.25
N ASP A 223 -13.68 22.74 16.99
CA ASP A 223 -13.60 23.86 17.94
C ASP A 223 -14.27 23.50 19.28
#